data_9ce8799f7733e942c41d130b026ce318
#
_entry.id   9ce8799f7733e942c41d130b026ce318
#
_cell.length_a   1.000
_cell.length_b   1.000
_cell.length_c   1.000
_cell.angle_alpha   90.00
_cell.angle_beta   90.00
_cell.angle_gamma   90.00
#
_symmetry.space_group_name_H-M   'P 1'
#
loop_
_entity.id
_entity.type
_entity.pdbx_description
1 polymer ?
#
loop_
_entity_poly.entity_id
_entity_poly.type
_entity_poly.pdbx_seq_one_letter_code
_entity_poly.pdbx_strand_id
1 'polypeptide(L)'
;SLDPVTIHADLSEWIIKVTGETNAIISEFDRPSGSGMSSETLLFESTWGEAENEVHKKLVARLAPTDQDIPVFPNYNLSSQVKVMKLVEQLTDIKVPKVLWEEASIDVLGVPFFVMEQVQGRVPPDIPPYVFGGWLFDATPESQLRLQELCVGIIAQLHQIKQKSPDTDFLEFHTKGDTALVRHFANQKEYYRWVVQGGRQHPVIEQAFDWLESHWPEES
;
A
#
# COMPACT_ATOMS: atom_id res chain seq x y z
N SER A 1 6.00 -18.83 -0.22
CA SER A 1 6.75 -17.67 0.30
C SER A 1 8.18 -17.71 -0.21
N LEU A 2 8.73 -16.57 -0.52
CA LEU A 2 10.12 -16.40 -0.95
C LEU A 2 11.06 -16.80 0.19
N ASP A 3 12.19 -17.45 -0.16
CA ASP A 3 13.20 -17.87 0.83
C ASP A 3 13.92 -16.64 1.42
N PRO A 4 13.90 -16.44 2.76
CA PRO A 4 14.47 -15.23 3.37
C PRO A 4 15.96 -15.03 3.11
N VAL A 5 16.73 -16.13 2.99
CA VAL A 5 18.18 -16.07 2.74
C VAL A 5 18.46 -15.56 1.33
N THR A 6 17.72 -16.09 0.36
CA THR A 6 17.84 -15.67 -1.04
C THR A 6 17.42 -14.21 -1.20
N ILE A 7 16.27 -13.79 -0.62
CA ILE A 7 15.84 -12.39 -0.67
C ILE A 7 16.90 -11.45 -0.09
N HIS A 8 17.53 -11.83 1.03
CA HIS A 8 18.54 -10.98 1.66
C HIS A 8 19.75 -10.78 0.75
N ALA A 9 20.25 -11.85 0.13
CA ALA A 9 21.38 -11.76 -0.80
C ALA A 9 21.05 -10.91 -2.02
N ASP A 10 19.91 -11.19 -2.68
CA ASP A 10 19.49 -10.49 -3.90
C ASP A 10 19.18 -9.01 -3.64
N LEU A 11 18.52 -8.70 -2.51
CA LEU A 11 18.24 -7.31 -2.13
C LEU A 11 19.52 -6.56 -1.77
N SER A 12 20.50 -7.22 -1.15
CA SER A 12 21.81 -6.62 -0.86
C SER A 12 22.54 -6.20 -2.14
N GLU A 13 22.60 -7.10 -3.13
CA GLU A 13 23.21 -6.80 -4.42
C GLU A 13 22.47 -5.65 -5.14
N TRP A 14 21.14 -5.67 -5.08
CA TRP A 14 20.32 -4.63 -5.68
C TRP A 14 20.51 -3.27 -5.00
N ILE A 15 20.64 -3.20 -3.65
CA ILE A 15 20.94 -1.96 -2.92
C ILE A 15 22.29 -1.39 -3.33
N ILE A 16 23.33 -2.23 -3.49
CA ILE A 16 24.63 -1.81 -4.04
C ILE A 16 24.44 -1.16 -5.41
N LYS A 17 23.65 -1.78 -6.28
CA LYS A 17 23.39 -1.27 -7.63
C LYS A 17 22.65 0.08 -7.63
N VAL A 18 21.62 0.26 -6.81
CA VAL A 18 20.79 1.48 -6.84
C VAL A 18 21.42 2.64 -6.05
N THR A 19 22.29 2.36 -5.07
CA THR A 19 23.06 3.38 -4.37
C THR A 19 24.33 3.76 -5.15
N GLY A 20 24.88 2.84 -5.94
CA GLY A 20 26.19 2.99 -6.58
C GLY A 20 27.36 2.77 -5.62
N GLU A 21 27.11 2.34 -4.39
CA GLU A 21 28.09 2.21 -3.32
C GLU A 21 28.43 0.73 -3.05
N THR A 22 29.64 0.32 -3.37
CA THR A 22 30.08 -1.09 -3.24
C THR A 22 30.16 -1.57 -1.80
N ASN A 23 30.18 -0.67 -0.84
CA ASN A 23 30.19 -0.95 0.59
C ASN A 23 28.80 -0.91 1.24
N ALA A 24 27.72 -0.81 0.44
CA ALA A 24 26.36 -0.85 0.97
C ALA A 24 26.09 -2.21 1.62
N ILE A 25 25.57 -2.17 2.82
CA ILE A 25 25.16 -3.33 3.61
C ILE A 25 23.72 -3.19 4.06
N ILE A 26 23.01 -4.30 4.26
CA ILE A 26 21.68 -4.33 4.87
C ILE A 26 21.70 -5.24 6.12
N SER A 27 20.84 -4.91 7.08
CA SER A 27 20.61 -5.75 8.25
C SER A 27 19.74 -6.95 7.91
N GLU A 28 19.62 -7.90 8.84
CA GLU A 28 18.55 -8.90 8.81
C GLU A 28 17.18 -8.22 8.72
N PHE A 29 16.22 -8.94 8.14
CA PHE A 29 14.85 -8.46 8.01
C PHE A 29 14.06 -8.64 9.30
N ASP A 30 13.34 -7.59 9.68
CA ASP A 30 12.24 -7.69 10.63
C ASP A 30 10.90 -7.67 9.85
N ARG A 31 9.93 -8.44 10.33
CA ARG A 31 8.58 -8.53 9.74
C ARG A 31 7.58 -7.97 10.72
N PRO A 32 6.79 -6.96 10.35
CA PRO A 32 5.75 -6.46 11.25
C PRO A 32 4.78 -7.58 11.63
N SER A 33 4.48 -7.69 12.92
CA SER A 33 3.38 -8.55 13.38
C SER A 33 2.07 -7.99 12.84
N GLY A 34 1.42 -8.70 11.91
CA GLY A 34 0.18 -8.24 11.29
C GLY A 34 0.38 -7.65 9.88
N SER A 35 1.34 -8.16 9.10
CA SER A 35 1.45 -7.82 7.68
C SER A 35 0.13 -8.12 6.97
N GLY A 36 -0.39 -7.12 6.25
CA GLY A 36 -1.63 -7.27 5.50
C GLY A 36 -1.52 -8.39 4.45
N MET A 37 -2.62 -9.06 4.15
CA MET A 37 -2.69 -10.18 3.19
C MET A 37 -2.37 -9.80 1.74
N SER A 38 -2.16 -8.53 1.44
CA SER A 38 -2.05 -8.03 0.06
C SER A 38 -0.62 -7.86 -0.47
N SER A 39 0.39 -7.82 0.40
CA SER A 39 1.80 -7.67 0.02
C SER A 39 2.70 -8.03 1.19
N GLU A 40 3.89 -8.55 0.91
CA GLU A 40 4.90 -8.77 1.94
C GLU A 40 5.62 -7.45 2.28
N THR A 41 5.91 -7.25 3.56
CA THR A 41 6.61 -6.06 4.06
C THR A 41 7.83 -6.50 4.85
N LEU A 42 9.00 -6.03 4.43
CA LEU A 42 10.28 -6.29 5.08
C LEU A 42 10.85 -4.99 5.63
N LEU A 43 11.19 -4.97 6.91
CA LEU A 43 11.86 -3.86 7.57
C LEU A 43 13.34 -4.19 7.68
N PHE A 44 14.21 -3.24 7.36
CA PHE A 44 15.66 -3.41 7.47
C PHE A 44 16.36 -2.06 7.61
N GLU A 45 17.58 -2.11 8.09
CA GLU A 45 18.48 -0.97 8.11
C GLU A 45 19.50 -1.12 6.98
N SER A 46 19.89 -0.03 6.37
CA SER A 46 20.94 -0.04 5.36
C SER A 46 21.93 1.06 5.62
N THR A 47 23.22 0.75 5.44
CA THR A 47 24.32 1.69 5.59
C THR A 47 25.18 1.63 4.35
N TRP A 48 25.59 2.82 3.84
CA TRP A 48 26.48 2.96 2.68
C TRP A 48 27.24 4.28 2.73
N GLY A 49 28.28 4.42 1.90
CA GLY A 49 29.14 5.58 1.85
C GLY A 49 30.40 5.45 2.73
N GLU A 50 31.29 6.45 2.72
CA GLU A 50 32.51 6.49 3.50
C GLU A 50 32.36 7.34 4.76
N ALA A 51 33.27 7.15 5.74
CA ALA A 51 33.20 7.64 7.12
C ALA A 51 32.67 9.07 7.34
N GLU A 52 32.99 10.03 6.47
CA GLU A 52 32.49 11.41 6.58
C GLU A 52 31.12 11.62 5.92
N ASN A 53 30.72 10.70 5.04
CA ASN A 53 29.47 10.73 4.27
C ASN A 53 28.66 9.44 4.43
N GLU A 54 28.85 8.73 5.54
CA GLU A 54 28.10 7.51 5.82
C GLU A 54 26.61 7.84 5.96
N VAL A 55 25.80 7.13 5.19
CA VAL A 55 24.34 7.21 5.22
C VAL A 55 23.82 6.00 5.96
N HIS A 56 23.04 6.22 7.00
CA HIS A 56 22.33 5.17 7.72
C HIS A 56 20.83 5.41 7.63
N LYS A 57 20.09 4.44 7.08
CA LYS A 57 18.64 4.54 6.88
C LYS A 57 17.89 3.31 7.35
N LYS A 58 16.74 3.56 7.97
CA LYS A 58 15.73 2.55 8.24
C LYS A 58 14.77 2.51 7.06
N LEU A 59 14.65 1.34 6.46
CA LEU A 59 13.97 1.14 5.18
C LEU A 59 12.85 0.10 5.29
N VAL A 60 11.93 0.20 4.36
CA VAL A 60 10.83 -0.76 4.18
C VAL A 60 10.81 -1.18 2.72
N ALA A 61 10.95 -2.48 2.45
CA ALA A 61 10.65 -3.05 1.15
C ALA A 61 9.21 -3.59 1.15
N ARG A 62 8.44 -3.20 0.13
CA ARG A 62 7.12 -3.80 -0.15
C ARG A 62 7.20 -4.62 -1.42
N LEU A 63 6.89 -5.91 -1.28
CA LEU A 63 6.96 -6.90 -2.35
C LEU A 63 5.54 -7.27 -2.79
N ALA A 64 5.33 -7.44 -4.09
CA ALA A 64 4.10 -8.03 -4.60
C ALA A 64 3.97 -9.49 -4.10
N PRO A 65 2.74 -10.00 -3.94
CA PRO A 65 2.54 -11.41 -3.63
C PRO A 65 3.05 -12.29 -4.77
N THR A 66 3.44 -13.51 -4.43
CA THR A 66 3.83 -14.53 -5.40
C THR A 66 2.59 -15.24 -5.95
N ASP A 67 2.75 -15.99 -7.05
CA ASP A 67 1.68 -16.84 -7.62
C ASP A 67 1.23 -17.98 -6.67
N GLN A 68 2.00 -18.25 -5.61
CA GLN A 68 1.65 -19.23 -4.58
C GLN A 68 0.79 -18.65 -3.46
N ASP A 69 0.67 -17.34 -3.37
CA ASP A 69 -0.14 -16.66 -2.36
C ASP A 69 -1.61 -16.62 -2.80
N ILE A 70 -2.52 -16.67 -1.83
CA ILE A 70 -3.95 -16.49 -2.12
C ILE A 70 -4.19 -15.01 -2.46
N PRO A 71 -4.53 -14.67 -3.70
CA PRO A 71 -4.66 -13.28 -4.08
C PRO A 71 -5.92 -12.66 -3.43
N VAL A 72 -5.73 -11.47 -2.86
CA VAL A 72 -6.83 -10.64 -2.32
C VAL A 72 -7.42 -9.74 -3.42
N PHE A 73 -6.62 -9.41 -4.42
CA PHE A 73 -7.01 -8.59 -5.56
C PHE A 73 -6.67 -9.30 -6.88
N PRO A 74 -7.47 -9.09 -7.94
CA PRO A 74 -7.19 -9.68 -9.25
C PRO A 74 -5.87 -9.19 -9.86
N ASN A 75 -5.45 -7.99 -9.51
CA ASN A 75 -4.22 -7.37 -9.98
C ASN A 75 -3.51 -6.63 -8.85
N TYR A 76 -2.20 -6.82 -8.75
CA TYR A 76 -1.33 -6.10 -7.83
C TYR A 76 -0.47 -5.11 -8.62
N ASN A 77 -0.74 -3.82 -8.46
CA ASN A 77 0.00 -2.78 -9.15
C ASN A 77 0.74 -1.91 -8.11
N LEU A 78 1.96 -2.35 -7.73
CA LEU A 78 2.82 -1.61 -6.82
C LEU A 78 3.25 -0.26 -7.41
N SER A 79 3.44 -0.18 -8.72
CA SER A 79 3.79 1.08 -9.39
C SER A 79 2.70 2.14 -9.20
N SER A 80 1.43 1.76 -9.22
CA SER A 80 0.34 2.68 -8.88
C SER A 80 0.42 3.17 -7.43
N GLN A 81 0.79 2.31 -6.48
CA GLN A 81 1.00 2.74 -5.09
C GLN A 81 2.13 3.76 -4.98
N VAL A 82 3.26 3.52 -5.65
CA VAL A 82 4.39 4.45 -5.73
C VAL A 82 3.96 5.80 -6.32
N LYS A 83 3.21 5.77 -7.43
CA LYS A 83 2.69 7.00 -8.06
C LYS A 83 1.76 7.77 -7.14
N VAL A 84 0.84 7.10 -6.43
CA VAL A 84 -0.05 7.75 -5.44
C VAL A 84 0.77 8.39 -4.33
N MET A 85 1.76 7.69 -3.74
CA MET A 85 2.58 8.25 -2.68
C MET A 85 3.33 9.49 -3.14
N LYS A 86 3.94 9.45 -4.32
CA LYS A 86 4.63 10.61 -4.92
C LYS A 86 3.68 11.76 -5.23
N LEU A 87 2.48 11.46 -5.72
CA LEU A 87 1.45 12.47 -6.00
C LEU A 87 1.00 13.19 -4.73
N VAL A 88 0.75 12.45 -3.64
CA VAL A 88 0.37 13.02 -2.35
C VAL A 88 1.50 13.88 -1.78
N GLU A 89 2.75 13.42 -1.86
CA GLU A 89 3.94 14.19 -1.44
C GLU A 89 4.07 15.51 -2.22
N GLN A 90 3.77 15.50 -3.51
CA GLN A 90 3.88 16.67 -4.38
C GLN A 90 2.75 17.68 -4.22
N LEU A 91 1.52 17.21 -3.98
CA LEU A 91 0.32 18.04 -4.01
C LEU A 91 -0.19 18.45 -2.63
N THR A 92 0.37 17.90 -1.56
CA THR A 92 -0.11 18.14 -0.19
C THR A 92 1.03 18.25 0.80
N ASP A 93 0.73 18.74 2.01
CA ASP A 93 1.65 18.72 3.14
C ASP A 93 1.52 17.41 3.97
N ILE A 94 0.77 16.44 3.49
CA ILE A 94 0.60 15.14 4.15
C ILE A 94 1.94 14.39 4.11
N LYS A 95 2.42 14.00 5.28
CA LYS A 95 3.65 13.21 5.38
C LYS A 95 3.37 11.77 4.98
N VAL A 96 3.94 11.37 3.86
CA VAL A 96 3.97 9.99 3.39
C VAL A 96 5.41 9.46 3.45
N PRO A 97 5.62 8.14 3.59
CA PRO A 97 6.96 7.57 3.49
C PRO A 97 7.58 7.92 2.14
N LYS A 98 8.81 8.40 2.14
CA LYS A 98 9.52 8.74 0.90
C LYS A 98 9.91 7.46 0.17
N VAL A 99 9.40 7.27 -1.04
CA VAL A 99 9.82 6.19 -1.92
C VAL A 99 11.18 6.53 -2.51
N LEU A 100 12.18 5.69 -2.25
CA LEU A 100 13.54 5.88 -2.72
C LEU A 100 13.76 5.21 -4.07
N TRP A 101 13.35 3.95 -4.20
CA TRP A 101 13.58 3.15 -5.40
C TRP A 101 12.39 2.23 -5.67
N GLU A 102 12.20 1.93 -6.94
CA GLU A 102 11.18 1.00 -7.44
C GLU A 102 11.82 0.01 -8.42
N GLU A 103 11.52 -1.27 -8.26
CA GLU A 103 11.91 -2.33 -9.18
C GLU A 103 10.66 -3.03 -9.72
N ALA A 104 10.36 -2.76 -10.97
CA ALA A 104 9.19 -3.32 -11.64
C ALA A 104 9.45 -4.70 -12.25
N SER A 105 10.75 -5.06 -12.48
CA SER A 105 11.13 -6.37 -12.96
C SER A 105 11.00 -7.44 -11.90
N ILE A 106 10.72 -8.65 -12.33
CA ILE A 106 10.77 -9.85 -11.50
C ILE A 106 12.17 -10.45 -11.37
N ASP A 107 13.18 -9.89 -12.07
CA ASP A 107 14.50 -10.49 -12.20
C ASP A 107 15.30 -10.48 -10.90
N VAL A 108 15.00 -9.54 -9.98
CA VAL A 108 15.75 -9.38 -8.74
C VAL A 108 15.21 -10.30 -7.63
N LEU A 109 13.94 -10.19 -7.28
CA LEU A 109 13.33 -10.92 -6.17
C LEU A 109 12.25 -11.92 -6.61
N GLY A 110 12.10 -12.16 -7.91
CA GLY A 110 11.02 -12.98 -8.44
C GLY A 110 9.65 -12.28 -8.46
N VAL A 111 9.54 -11.11 -7.87
CA VAL A 111 8.35 -10.26 -7.83
C VAL A 111 8.72 -8.79 -7.92
N PRO A 112 7.85 -7.91 -8.44
CA PRO A 112 8.04 -6.48 -8.34
C PRO A 112 8.07 -5.99 -6.89
N PHE A 113 8.85 -4.94 -6.61
CA PHE A 113 8.91 -4.34 -5.29
C PHE A 113 9.30 -2.86 -5.33
N PHE A 114 9.14 -2.17 -4.23
CA PHE A 114 9.71 -0.85 -4.02
C PHE A 114 10.25 -0.69 -2.60
N VAL A 115 11.20 0.23 -2.46
CA VAL A 115 11.84 0.55 -1.18
C VAL A 115 11.54 2.00 -0.80
N MET A 116 11.11 2.19 0.43
CA MET A 116 10.79 3.49 1.02
C MET A 116 11.44 3.68 2.39
N GLU A 117 11.51 4.91 2.85
CA GLU A 117 11.94 5.21 4.21
C GLU A 117 10.94 4.70 5.24
N GLN A 118 11.43 4.14 6.34
CA GLN A 118 10.60 3.72 7.47
C GLN A 118 10.17 4.94 8.29
N VAL A 119 8.86 5.13 8.43
CA VAL A 119 8.31 6.13 9.34
C VAL A 119 8.24 5.54 10.74
N GLN A 120 8.83 6.25 11.70
CA GLN A 120 8.77 5.85 13.10
C GLN A 120 7.39 6.19 13.70
N GLY A 121 6.81 5.23 14.42
CA GLY A 121 5.52 5.42 15.04
C GLY A 121 4.95 4.12 15.63
N ARG A 122 3.79 4.24 16.25
CA ARG A 122 3.03 3.10 16.77
C ARG A 122 1.75 2.97 15.98
N VAL A 123 1.54 1.80 15.38
CA VAL A 123 0.28 1.47 14.70
C VAL A 123 -0.71 0.94 15.74
N PRO A 124 -1.97 1.38 15.72
CA PRO A 124 -3.01 0.75 16.54
C PRO A 124 -3.15 -0.74 16.15
N PRO A 125 -3.24 -1.67 17.11
CA PRO A 125 -3.30 -3.09 16.79
C PRO A 125 -4.65 -3.46 16.16
N ASP A 126 -4.60 -4.43 15.22
CA ASP A 126 -5.79 -5.04 14.63
C ASP A 126 -6.20 -6.32 15.36
N ILE A 127 -5.25 -6.97 16.07
CA ILE A 127 -5.49 -8.22 16.80
C ILE A 127 -4.89 -8.12 18.21
N PRO A 128 -5.72 -8.03 19.25
CA PRO A 128 -7.15 -7.69 19.18
C PRO A 128 -7.37 -6.29 18.61
N PRO A 129 -8.52 -6.00 18.00
CA PRO A 129 -8.81 -4.65 17.52
C PRO A 129 -8.60 -3.60 18.59
N TYR A 130 -8.04 -2.45 18.23
CA TYR A 130 -7.68 -1.35 19.14
C TYR A 130 -8.83 -0.84 20.03
N VAL A 131 -10.08 -1.15 19.68
CA VAL A 131 -11.27 -0.82 20.48
C VAL A 131 -11.45 -1.73 21.72
N PHE A 132 -10.71 -2.84 21.79
CA PHE A 132 -10.77 -3.79 22.89
C PHE A 132 -9.51 -3.78 23.76
N GLY A 133 -8.44 -3.12 23.34
CA GLY A 133 -7.20 -3.07 24.11
C GLY A 133 -6.03 -2.47 23.33
N GLY A 134 -4.91 -2.32 24.03
CA GLY A 134 -3.67 -1.80 23.45
C GLY A 134 -3.50 -0.29 23.69
N TRP A 135 -2.36 0.25 23.22
CA TRP A 135 -1.93 1.60 23.56
C TRP A 135 -2.93 2.70 23.22
N LEU A 136 -3.75 2.53 22.17
CA LEU A 136 -4.75 3.52 21.81
C LEU A 136 -5.99 3.41 22.71
N PHE A 137 -6.38 2.20 23.11
CA PHE A 137 -7.45 1.98 24.08
C PHE A 137 -7.09 2.58 25.45
N ASP A 138 -5.83 2.41 25.87
CA ASP A 138 -5.32 2.89 27.14
C ASP A 138 -4.97 4.40 27.14
N ALA A 139 -5.01 5.03 25.98
CA ALA A 139 -4.72 6.45 25.82
C ALA A 139 -5.83 7.33 26.44
N THR A 140 -5.49 8.57 26.81
CA THR A 140 -6.49 9.50 27.31
C THR A 140 -7.53 9.85 26.27
N PRO A 141 -8.78 10.18 26.64
CA PRO A 141 -9.83 10.60 25.70
C PRO A 141 -9.39 11.74 24.78
N GLU A 142 -8.60 12.69 25.29
CA GLU A 142 -8.07 13.80 24.51
C GLU A 142 -7.09 13.32 23.42
N SER A 143 -6.25 12.31 23.76
CA SER A 143 -5.32 11.71 22.79
C SER A 143 -6.04 10.91 21.70
N GLN A 144 -7.08 10.18 22.11
CA GLN A 144 -7.93 9.43 21.16
C GLN A 144 -8.66 10.38 20.21
N LEU A 145 -9.27 11.44 20.74
CA LEU A 145 -9.95 12.47 19.94
C LEU A 145 -8.98 13.16 18.98
N ARG A 146 -7.80 13.53 19.45
CA ARG A 146 -6.78 14.15 18.61
C ARG A 146 -6.33 13.25 17.47
N LEU A 147 -6.14 11.96 17.72
CA LEU A 147 -5.80 11.02 16.64
C LEU A 147 -6.93 10.97 15.59
N GLN A 148 -8.18 10.89 16.04
CA GLN A 148 -9.35 10.90 15.14
C GLN A 148 -9.40 12.17 14.30
N GLU A 149 -9.24 13.34 14.91
CA GLU A 149 -9.23 14.63 14.21
C GLU A 149 -8.11 14.71 13.17
N LEU A 150 -6.92 14.23 13.49
CA LEU A 150 -5.80 14.18 12.56
C LEU A 150 -6.09 13.24 11.37
N CYS A 151 -6.64 12.07 11.63
CA CYS A 151 -7.01 11.12 10.56
C CYS A 151 -8.09 11.71 9.62
N VAL A 152 -9.14 12.32 10.19
CA VAL A 152 -10.19 12.99 9.41
C VAL A 152 -9.62 14.18 8.63
N GLY A 153 -8.72 14.94 9.25
CA GLY A 153 -8.01 16.05 8.60
C GLY A 153 -7.19 15.61 7.40
N ILE A 154 -6.49 14.47 7.48
CA ILE A 154 -5.76 13.89 6.34
C ILE A 154 -6.72 13.51 5.21
N ILE A 155 -7.83 12.85 5.51
CA ILE A 155 -8.84 12.48 4.50
C ILE A 155 -9.40 13.75 3.84
N ALA A 156 -9.71 14.79 4.63
CA ALA A 156 -10.19 16.06 4.10
C ALA A 156 -9.17 16.73 3.17
N GLN A 157 -7.87 16.69 3.51
CA GLN A 157 -6.81 17.21 2.64
C GLN A 157 -6.70 16.42 1.33
N LEU A 158 -6.76 15.08 1.39
CA LEU A 158 -6.76 14.24 0.19
C LEU A 158 -7.94 14.57 -0.74
N HIS A 159 -9.11 14.85 -0.19
CA HIS A 159 -10.29 15.26 -0.96
C HIS A 159 -10.17 16.66 -1.60
N GLN A 160 -9.20 17.48 -1.18
CA GLN A 160 -8.92 18.77 -1.83
C GLN A 160 -8.06 18.63 -3.10
N ILE A 161 -7.46 17.48 -3.34
CA ILE A 161 -6.74 17.21 -4.58
C ILE A 161 -7.76 17.24 -5.71
N LYS A 162 -7.85 18.40 -6.38
CA LYS A 162 -8.76 18.58 -7.52
C LYS A 162 -8.14 17.91 -8.73
N GLN A 163 -8.82 16.92 -9.20
CA GLN A 163 -8.37 16.12 -10.31
C GLN A 163 -8.91 16.57 -11.64
N LYS A 164 -8.04 16.73 -12.57
CA LYS A 164 -7.97 16.19 -13.94
C LYS A 164 -6.65 16.69 -14.50
N SER A 165 -5.57 16.02 -14.13
CA SER A 165 -4.32 16.18 -14.83
C SER A 165 -3.91 14.83 -15.40
N PRO A 166 -3.13 14.76 -16.48
CA PRO A 166 -2.57 13.51 -16.98
C PRO A 166 -1.84 12.68 -15.91
N ASP A 167 -1.37 13.35 -14.86
CA ASP A 167 -0.67 12.71 -13.74
C ASP A 167 -1.58 11.85 -12.85
N THR A 168 -2.91 11.95 -13.00
CA THR A 168 -3.90 11.19 -12.22
C THR A 168 -4.68 10.17 -13.05
N ASP A 169 -4.45 10.10 -14.34
CA ASP A 169 -5.16 9.18 -15.25
C ASP A 169 -5.00 7.71 -14.84
N PHE A 170 -3.88 7.36 -14.20
CA PHE A 170 -3.65 6.01 -13.69
C PHE A 170 -4.58 5.60 -12.54
N LEU A 171 -5.31 6.55 -11.93
CA LEU A 171 -6.32 6.30 -10.89
C LEU A 171 -7.69 5.98 -11.47
N GLU A 172 -7.91 6.24 -12.75
CA GLU A 172 -9.17 5.95 -13.39
C GLU A 172 -9.42 4.45 -13.50
N PHE A 173 -10.65 4.05 -13.23
CA PHE A 173 -11.05 2.67 -13.43
C PHE A 173 -11.05 2.34 -14.93
N HIS A 174 -10.54 1.16 -15.27
CA HIS A 174 -10.59 0.64 -16.65
C HIS A 174 -12.00 0.21 -17.08
N THR A 175 -12.94 0.07 -16.13
CA THR A 175 -14.34 -0.26 -16.40
C THR A 175 -15.05 0.87 -17.13
N LYS A 176 -16.00 0.49 -18.01
CA LYS A 176 -16.76 1.45 -18.80
C LYS A 176 -17.87 2.10 -17.97
N GLY A 177 -18.14 3.38 -18.27
CA GLY A 177 -19.22 4.13 -17.66
C GLY A 177 -19.05 5.63 -17.89
N ASP A 178 -20.16 6.36 -18.01
CA ASP A 178 -20.16 7.79 -18.31
C ASP A 178 -19.67 8.64 -17.13
N THR A 179 -19.85 8.14 -15.91
CA THR A 179 -19.44 8.84 -14.70
C THR A 179 -18.48 7.98 -13.86
N ALA A 180 -17.75 8.61 -12.93
CA ALA A 180 -16.85 7.93 -12.01
C ALA A 180 -17.58 6.92 -11.13
N LEU A 181 -18.83 7.25 -10.70
CA LEU A 181 -19.66 6.37 -9.89
C LEU A 181 -20.07 5.12 -10.67
N VAL A 182 -20.49 5.26 -11.92
CA VAL A 182 -20.85 4.13 -12.79
C VAL A 182 -19.64 3.21 -13.02
N ARG A 183 -18.46 3.79 -13.30
CA ARG A 183 -17.22 3.02 -13.46
C ARG A 183 -16.85 2.29 -12.16
N HIS A 184 -16.94 2.96 -11.01
CA HIS A 184 -16.67 2.33 -9.72
C HIS A 184 -17.61 1.16 -9.45
N PHE A 185 -18.91 1.34 -9.67
CA PHE A 185 -19.90 0.29 -9.50
C PHE A 185 -19.63 -0.92 -10.41
N ALA A 186 -19.33 -0.67 -11.68
CA ALA A 186 -18.94 -1.72 -12.63
C ALA A 186 -17.67 -2.48 -12.15
N ASN A 187 -16.68 -1.76 -11.62
CA ASN A 187 -15.47 -2.36 -11.05
C ASN A 187 -15.79 -3.24 -9.83
N GLN A 188 -16.72 -2.85 -8.96
CA GLN A 188 -17.14 -3.67 -7.82
C GLN A 188 -17.85 -4.96 -8.28
N LYS A 189 -18.68 -4.89 -9.34
CA LYS A 189 -19.31 -6.09 -9.93
C LYS A 189 -18.28 -7.02 -10.56
N GLU A 190 -17.26 -6.49 -11.24
CA GLU A 190 -16.15 -7.29 -11.79
C GLU A 190 -15.34 -7.97 -10.67
N TYR A 191 -15.02 -7.23 -9.62
CA TYR A 191 -14.34 -7.78 -8.44
C TYR A 191 -15.14 -8.90 -7.78
N TYR A 192 -16.44 -8.71 -7.56
CA TYR A 192 -17.31 -9.75 -7.02
C TYR A 192 -17.32 -11.00 -7.88
N ARG A 193 -17.46 -10.86 -9.20
CA ARG A 193 -17.43 -12.01 -10.14
C ARG A 193 -16.10 -12.77 -10.05
N TRP A 194 -15.00 -12.04 -9.94
CA TRP A 194 -13.69 -12.64 -9.76
C TRP A 194 -13.59 -13.39 -8.42
N VAL A 195 -14.07 -12.82 -7.31
CA VAL A 195 -14.04 -13.45 -5.99
C VAL A 195 -14.85 -14.75 -5.95
N VAL A 196 -16.02 -14.78 -6.59
CA VAL A 196 -16.90 -15.96 -6.60
C VAL A 196 -16.60 -16.93 -7.75
N GLN A 197 -15.58 -16.67 -8.56
CA GLN A 197 -15.22 -17.52 -9.70
C GLN A 197 -14.91 -18.95 -9.22
N GLY A 198 -15.78 -19.91 -9.57
CA GLY A 198 -15.67 -21.31 -9.15
C GLY A 198 -16.04 -21.58 -7.68
N GLY A 199 -16.58 -20.60 -6.96
CA GLY A 199 -16.98 -20.68 -5.56
C GLY A 199 -18.47 -20.43 -5.31
N ARG A 200 -18.79 -20.21 -4.04
CA ARG A 200 -20.17 -19.93 -3.59
C ARG A 200 -20.58 -18.51 -3.93
N GLN A 201 -21.71 -18.36 -4.59
CA GLN A 201 -22.37 -17.06 -4.77
C GLN A 201 -23.01 -16.58 -3.46
N HIS A 202 -23.14 -15.26 -3.34
CA HIS A 202 -23.69 -14.59 -2.17
C HIS A 202 -24.96 -13.80 -2.55
N PRO A 203 -26.16 -14.39 -2.41
CA PRO A 203 -27.41 -13.79 -2.88
C PRO A 203 -27.67 -12.37 -2.33
N VAL A 204 -27.24 -12.09 -1.11
CA VAL A 204 -27.40 -10.75 -0.51
C VAL A 204 -26.60 -9.70 -1.27
N ILE A 205 -25.38 -10.04 -1.73
CA ILE A 205 -24.55 -9.12 -2.50
C ILE A 205 -25.16 -8.91 -3.90
N GLU A 206 -25.63 -9.98 -4.52
CA GLU A 206 -26.28 -9.92 -5.84
C GLU A 206 -27.55 -9.07 -5.78
N GLN A 207 -28.41 -9.28 -4.79
CA GLN A 207 -29.60 -8.46 -4.56
C GLN A 207 -29.26 -6.99 -4.28
N ALA A 208 -28.14 -6.72 -3.59
CA ALA A 208 -27.68 -5.36 -3.37
C ALA A 208 -27.26 -4.69 -4.68
N PHE A 209 -26.59 -5.40 -5.59
CA PHE A 209 -26.26 -4.86 -6.92
C PHE A 209 -27.53 -4.57 -7.72
N ASP A 210 -28.51 -5.48 -7.76
CA ASP A 210 -29.77 -5.31 -8.47
C ASP A 210 -30.58 -4.13 -7.89
N TRP A 211 -30.57 -3.99 -6.56
CA TRP A 211 -31.23 -2.86 -5.89
C TRP A 211 -30.56 -1.52 -6.25
N LEU A 212 -29.22 -1.46 -6.22
CA LEU A 212 -28.49 -0.25 -6.59
C LEU A 212 -28.73 0.13 -8.06
N GLU A 213 -28.79 -0.83 -8.98
CA GLU A 213 -29.10 -0.57 -10.39
C GLU A 213 -30.53 -0.01 -10.60
N SER A 214 -31.49 -0.51 -9.80
CA SER A 214 -32.89 -0.04 -9.90
C SER A 214 -33.17 1.26 -9.14
N HIS A 215 -32.27 1.67 -8.24
CA HIS A 215 -32.37 2.90 -7.42
C HIS A 215 -31.17 3.79 -7.62
N TRP A 216 -30.66 3.87 -8.84
CA TRP A 216 -29.50 4.70 -9.16
C TRP A 216 -29.75 6.16 -8.80
N PRO A 217 -28.83 6.83 -8.08
CA PRO A 217 -29.00 8.23 -7.74
C PRO A 217 -29.00 9.10 -8.99
N GLU A 218 -29.87 10.11 -9.01
CA GLU A 218 -29.79 11.17 -10.02
C GLU A 218 -28.44 11.89 -9.84
N GLU A 219 -27.64 11.91 -10.89
CA GLU A 219 -26.36 12.60 -10.87
C GLU A 219 -26.60 14.11 -11.01
N SER A 220 -26.16 14.86 -10.03
CA SER A 220 -26.20 16.32 -10.00
C SER A 220 -25.02 16.97 -10.72
#